data_efa078832a2f052afbfd18db1769aa40
#
_entry.id   efa078832a2f052afbfd18db1769aa40
#
_cell.length_a   1.000
_cell.length_b   1.000
_cell.length_c   1.000
_cell.angle_alpha   90.00
_cell.angle_beta   90.00
_cell.angle_gamma   90.00
#
_symmetry.space_group_name_H-M   'P 1'
#
loop_
_entity.id
_entity.type
_entity.pdbx_description
1 polymer ?
#
loop_
_entity_poly.entity_id
_entity_poly.type
_entity_poly.pdbx_seq_one_letter_code
_entity_poly.pdbx_strand_id
1 'polypeptide(L)'
;REEFEAISAPNFDERGQVGSEYLKIFKELWTNENPSFSGEYESFDNIFFAPKPVQKPHPPIWVGGESAPALKRAASLGDCWYPIGSNPRFPLDNRDRLQARISRLQGFAEEFGRDPNEIDLAYSASWFETSPNQKREKWFIGSPDEVTEDITQIKELGVNHLVLSFPGTSTSEILDKMSY
;
A
#
# COMPACT_ATOMS: atom_id res chain seq x y z
N ARG A 1 -8.61 9.12 16.47
CA ARG A 1 -7.96 9.99 17.51
C ARG A 1 -7.96 9.31 18.86
N GLU A 2 -9.09 8.83 19.31
CA GLU A 2 -9.24 8.14 20.60
C GLU A 2 -8.26 6.98 20.80
N GLU A 3 -8.00 6.18 19.76
CA GLU A 3 -7.01 5.09 19.80
C GLU A 3 -5.59 5.61 20.02
N PHE A 4 -5.23 6.74 19.40
CA PHE A 4 -3.92 7.37 19.60
C PHE A 4 -3.74 7.89 21.02
N GLU A 5 -4.77 8.49 21.58
CA GLU A 5 -4.79 8.97 22.96
C GLU A 5 -4.69 7.80 23.95
N ALA A 6 -5.43 6.70 23.70
CA ALA A 6 -5.45 5.51 24.56
C ALA A 6 -4.08 4.83 24.68
N ILE A 7 -3.24 4.88 23.66
CA ILE A 7 -1.90 4.28 23.64
C ILE A 7 -0.77 5.30 23.85
N SER A 8 -1.11 6.55 24.20
CA SER A 8 -0.16 7.66 24.35
C SER A 8 0.73 7.86 23.10
N ALA A 9 0.17 7.62 21.91
CA ALA A 9 0.88 7.86 20.66
C ALA A 9 1.08 9.36 20.42
N PRO A 10 2.04 9.76 19.58
CA PRO A 10 2.19 11.13 19.14
C PRO A 10 0.91 11.72 18.56
N ASN A 11 0.81 13.05 18.50
CA ASN A 11 -0.39 13.75 18.04
C ASN A 11 -0.91 13.17 16.71
N PHE A 12 -2.20 12.84 16.68
CA PHE A 12 -2.85 12.27 15.49
C PHE A 12 -2.65 13.12 14.22
N ASP A 13 -2.60 14.44 14.34
CA ASP A 13 -2.44 15.33 13.19
C ASP A 13 -1.02 15.25 12.57
N GLU A 14 -0.04 14.79 13.35
CA GLU A 14 1.35 14.56 12.94
C GLU A 14 1.63 13.12 12.48
N ARG A 15 0.63 12.22 12.53
CA ARG A 15 0.77 10.78 12.21
C ARG A 15 1.49 10.49 10.88
N GLY A 16 1.38 11.41 9.92
CA GLY A 16 2.08 11.29 8.64
C GLY A 16 3.60 11.51 8.76
N GLN A 17 4.01 12.49 9.56
CA GLN A 17 5.41 12.80 9.82
C GLN A 17 6.03 11.71 10.70
N VAL A 18 5.35 11.38 11.80
CA VAL A 18 5.72 10.25 12.69
C VAL A 18 5.90 8.96 11.90
N GLY A 19 4.92 8.60 11.04
CA GLY A 19 5.01 7.40 10.21
C GLY A 19 6.18 7.43 9.23
N SER A 20 6.52 8.59 8.68
CA SER A 20 7.69 8.73 7.80
C SER A 20 9.01 8.58 8.57
N GLU A 21 9.07 9.08 9.80
CA GLU A 21 10.24 8.90 10.66
C GLU A 21 10.39 7.43 11.08
N TYR A 22 9.31 6.78 11.48
CA TYR A 22 9.34 5.36 11.86
C TYR A 22 9.77 4.43 10.72
N LEU A 23 9.42 4.73 9.47
CA LEU A 23 9.93 3.97 8.33
C LEU A 23 11.46 4.08 8.18
N LYS A 24 12.03 5.26 8.45
CA LYS A 24 13.49 5.44 8.47
C LYS A 24 14.13 4.67 9.62
N ILE A 25 13.50 4.70 10.81
CA ILE A 25 13.94 3.94 11.98
C ILE A 25 13.92 2.45 11.68
N PHE A 26 12.86 1.91 11.05
CA PHE A 26 12.83 0.50 10.68
C PHE A 26 13.97 0.13 9.74
N LYS A 27 14.25 0.93 8.72
CA LYS A 27 15.39 0.70 7.82
C LYS A 27 16.71 0.71 8.59
N GLU A 28 16.92 1.69 9.45
CA GLU A 28 18.10 1.79 10.30
C GLU A 28 18.27 0.53 11.18
N LEU A 29 17.22 0.15 11.92
CA LEU A 29 17.24 -1.02 12.80
C LEU A 29 17.48 -2.33 12.05
N TRP A 30 16.95 -2.46 10.84
CA TRP A 30 17.02 -3.72 10.08
C TRP A 30 18.34 -3.89 9.33
N THR A 31 19.01 -2.80 8.95
CA THR A 31 20.17 -2.84 8.06
C THR A 31 21.49 -2.61 8.76
N ASN A 32 21.53 -1.77 9.80
CA ASN A 32 22.79 -1.41 10.48
C ASN A 32 23.08 -2.33 11.66
N GLU A 33 24.37 -2.70 11.84
CA GLU A 33 24.82 -3.55 12.94
C GLU A 33 24.68 -2.84 14.29
N ASN A 34 25.01 -1.56 14.35
CA ASN A 34 24.91 -0.70 15.51
C ASN A 34 24.00 0.50 15.19
N PRO A 35 22.69 0.31 15.20
CA PRO A 35 21.73 1.34 14.80
C PRO A 35 21.84 2.60 15.67
N SER A 36 21.87 3.75 15.01
CA SER A 36 21.77 5.07 15.64
C SER A 36 20.85 5.94 14.82
N PHE A 37 19.99 6.70 15.48
CA PHE A 37 19.01 7.57 14.81
C PHE A 37 18.79 8.84 15.61
N SER A 38 18.64 9.96 14.92
CA SER A 38 18.29 11.24 15.53
C SER A 38 17.19 11.88 14.68
N GLY A 39 15.96 11.85 15.19
CA GLY A 39 14.75 12.36 14.54
C GLY A 39 14.07 13.45 15.38
N GLU A 40 12.88 13.81 14.93
CA GLU A 40 12.02 14.78 15.62
C GLU A 40 11.24 14.11 16.76
N TYR A 41 10.82 12.85 16.55
CA TYR A 41 9.98 12.11 17.50
C TYR A 41 10.79 11.12 18.32
N GLU A 42 11.83 10.50 17.72
CA GLU A 42 12.62 9.46 18.37
C GLU A 42 14.12 9.68 18.14
N SER A 43 14.92 9.31 19.15
CA SER A 43 16.37 9.33 19.04
C SER A 43 16.98 8.21 19.86
N PHE A 44 17.97 7.53 19.31
CA PHE A 44 18.76 6.51 19.99
C PHE A 44 20.16 6.42 19.40
N ASP A 45 21.09 5.92 20.17
CA ASP A 45 22.48 5.81 19.74
C ASP A 45 23.04 4.43 20.09
N ASN A 46 23.69 3.81 19.08
CA ASN A 46 24.46 2.58 19.20
C ASN A 46 23.72 1.46 19.98
N ILE A 47 22.46 1.22 19.63
CA ILE A 47 21.65 0.20 20.32
C ILE A 47 21.85 -1.18 19.71
N PHE A 48 21.57 -2.22 20.51
CA PHE A 48 21.53 -3.60 20.04
C PHE A 48 20.13 -3.95 19.54
N PHE A 49 20.03 -4.41 18.28
CA PHE A 49 18.78 -4.88 17.69
C PHE A 49 18.99 -6.23 16.97
N ALA A 50 18.43 -7.29 17.52
CA ALA A 50 18.51 -8.65 16.96
C ALA A 50 17.22 -9.45 17.27
N PRO A 51 16.84 -10.45 16.43
CA PRO A 51 17.54 -10.83 15.20
C PRO A 51 17.30 -9.83 14.05
N LYS A 52 18.25 -9.72 13.15
CA LYS A 52 18.06 -8.98 11.90
C LYS A 52 17.14 -9.74 10.95
N PRO A 53 16.37 -9.06 10.08
CA PRO A 53 15.56 -9.71 9.05
C PRO A 53 16.40 -10.62 8.15
N VAL A 54 15.81 -11.75 7.75
CA VAL A 54 16.43 -12.68 6.79
C VAL A 54 16.50 -12.04 5.40
N GLN A 55 15.44 -11.34 5.00
CA GLN A 55 15.39 -10.62 3.73
C GLN A 55 16.39 -9.46 3.72
N LYS A 56 17.06 -9.28 2.59
CA LYS A 56 18.06 -8.22 2.40
C LYS A 56 17.64 -7.28 1.25
N PRO A 57 17.82 -5.98 1.40
CA PRO A 57 18.38 -5.27 2.56
C PRO A 57 17.46 -5.30 3.78
N HIS A 58 16.16 -5.41 3.61
CA HIS A 58 15.10 -5.52 4.64
C HIS A 58 13.82 -6.10 4.01
N PRO A 59 12.81 -6.48 4.81
CA PRO A 59 11.48 -6.84 4.30
C PRO A 59 10.89 -5.69 3.49
N PRO A 60 10.21 -5.95 2.34
CA PRO A 60 9.60 -4.89 1.54
C PRO A 60 8.61 -4.06 2.33
N ILE A 61 8.73 -2.74 2.26
CA ILE A 61 7.86 -1.78 2.94
C ILE A 61 6.74 -1.37 2.00
N TRP A 62 5.52 -1.78 2.32
CA TRP A 62 4.32 -1.42 1.58
C TRP A 62 3.67 -0.20 2.21
N VAL A 63 3.51 0.86 1.42
CA VAL A 63 2.96 2.14 1.88
C VAL A 63 1.57 2.34 1.30
N GLY A 64 0.57 2.37 2.18
CA GLY A 64 -0.82 2.63 1.82
C GLY A 64 -1.16 4.11 1.71
N GLY A 65 -2.34 4.37 1.12
CA GLY A 65 -2.96 5.69 1.05
C GLY A 65 -2.80 6.39 -0.30
N GLU A 66 -3.80 7.22 -0.64
CA GLU A 66 -3.98 7.84 -1.95
C GLU A 66 -3.75 9.36 -1.94
N SER A 67 -3.54 9.95 -0.76
CA SER A 67 -3.27 11.39 -0.61
C SER A 67 -1.86 11.75 -1.09
N ALA A 68 -1.63 13.01 -1.45
CA ALA A 68 -0.30 13.46 -1.87
C ALA A 68 0.81 13.19 -0.83
N PRO A 69 0.61 13.40 0.48
CA PRO A 69 1.60 13.01 1.49
C PRO A 69 1.89 11.50 1.53
N ALA A 70 0.86 10.64 1.32
CA ALA A 70 1.04 9.20 1.27
C ALA A 70 1.83 8.77 0.04
N LEU A 71 1.53 9.33 -1.13
CA LEU A 71 2.30 9.09 -2.36
C LEU A 71 3.76 9.53 -2.21
N LYS A 72 4.03 10.70 -1.62
CA LYS A 72 5.40 11.16 -1.34
C LYS A 72 6.14 10.20 -0.42
N ARG A 73 5.47 9.66 0.58
CA ARG A 73 6.05 8.65 1.49
C ARG A 73 6.35 7.34 0.75
N ALA A 74 5.43 6.85 -0.07
CA ALA A 74 5.66 5.67 -0.91
C ALA A 74 6.84 5.90 -1.86
N ALA A 75 6.87 7.04 -2.55
CA ALA A 75 7.92 7.41 -3.48
C ALA A 75 9.30 7.50 -2.84
N SER A 76 9.40 8.07 -1.63
CA SER A 76 10.69 8.32 -0.97
C SER A 76 11.17 7.18 -0.08
N LEU A 77 10.27 6.41 0.53
CA LEU A 77 10.60 5.45 1.59
C LEU A 77 10.04 4.03 1.36
N GLY A 78 9.00 3.88 0.52
CA GLY A 78 8.37 2.59 0.27
C GLY A 78 9.08 1.76 -0.78
N ASP A 79 8.87 0.46 -0.73
CA ASP A 79 9.24 -0.48 -1.80
C ASP A 79 8.03 -0.83 -2.66
N CYS A 80 6.82 -0.63 -2.13
CA CYS A 80 5.56 -0.83 -2.84
C CYS A 80 4.54 0.24 -2.43
N TRP A 81 3.81 0.78 -3.41
CA TRP A 81 2.61 1.57 -3.13
C TRP A 81 1.36 0.68 -3.16
N TYR A 82 0.60 0.69 -2.07
CA TYR A 82 -0.57 -0.16 -1.85
C TYR A 82 -1.83 0.67 -1.58
N PRO A 83 -2.51 1.21 -2.61
CA PRO A 83 -3.77 1.93 -2.48
C PRO A 83 -4.97 1.00 -2.27
N ILE A 84 -6.02 1.58 -1.72
CA ILE A 84 -7.34 0.95 -1.61
C ILE A 84 -8.27 1.61 -2.63
N GLY A 85 -8.84 0.82 -3.56
CA GLY A 85 -9.73 1.34 -4.60
C GLY A 85 -10.98 2.06 -4.08
N SER A 86 -11.45 1.69 -2.86
CA SER A 86 -12.70 2.16 -2.26
C SER A 86 -12.62 3.47 -1.48
N ASN A 87 -11.47 4.14 -1.44
CA ASN A 87 -11.35 5.38 -0.68
C ASN A 87 -12.29 6.47 -1.24
N PRO A 88 -13.31 6.90 -0.49
CA PRO A 88 -14.33 7.82 -1.03
C PRO A 88 -13.77 9.23 -1.33
N ARG A 89 -12.67 9.61 -0.68
CA ARG A 89 -12.00 10.90 -0.92
C ARG A 89 -11.07 10.89 -2.13
N PHE A 90 -10.52 9.72 -2.44
CA PHE A 90 -9.60 9.49 -3.54
C PHE A 90 -9.95 8.18 -4.24
N PRO A 91 -11.12 8.08 -4.90
CA PRO A 91 -11.54 6.83 -5.50
C PRO A 91 -10.60 6.42 -6.64
N LEU A 92 -10.24 5.14 -6.65
CA LEU A 92 -9.43 4.52 -7.69
C LEU A 92 -10.18 3.33 -8.30
N ASP A 93 -11.42 3.55 -8.66
CA ASP A 93 -12.42 2.58 -9.07
C ASP A 93 -12.55 2.43 -10.61
N ASN A 94 -11.60 3.01 -11.34
CA ASN A 94 -11.46 2.87 -12.79
C ASN A 94 -10.02 3.13 -13.24
N ARG A 95 -9.73 2.74 -14.51
CA ARG A 95 -8.42 2.82 -15.12
C ARG A 95 -7.81 4.23 -15.08
N ASP A 96 -8.57 5.24 -15.49
CA ASP A 96 -8.05 6.60 -15.63
C ASP A 96 -7.63 7.20 -14.29
N ARG A 97 -8.43 6.96 -13.24
CA ARG A 97 -8.14 7.42 -11.88
C ARG A 97 -6.90 6.76 -11.31
N LEU A 98 -6.75 5.45 -11.50
CA LEU A 98 -5.57 4.72 -11.06
C LEU A 98 -4.33 5.16 -11.84
N GLN A 99 -4.41 5.25 -13.18
CA GLN A 99 -3.32 5.74 -14.03
C GLN A 99 -2.84 7.14 -13.62
N ALA A 100 -3.76 8.08 -13.42
CA ALA A 100 -3.41 9.43 -12.98
C ALA A 100 -2.69 9.43 -11.62
N ARG A 101 -3.05 8.51 -10.74
CA ARG A 101 -2.42 8.41 -9.42
C ARG A 101 -1.04 7.76 -9.49
N ILE A 102 -0.88 6.73 -10.34
CA ILE A 102 0.42 6.11 -10.65
C ILE A 102 1.37 7.15 -11.25
N SER A 103 0.93 7.92 -12.25
CA SER A 103 1.76 8.97 -12.84
C SER A 103 2.22 10.01 -11.82
N ARG A 104 1.36 10.34 -10.85
CA ARG A 104 1.73 11.26 -9.77
C ARG A 104 2.75 10.65 -8.79
N LEU A 105 2.64 9.36 -8.49
CA LEU A 105 3.64 8.63 -7.69
C LEU A 105 4.99 8.64 -8.39
N GLN A 106 5.00 8.35 -9.68
CA GLN A 106 6.21 8.35 -10.51
C GLN A 106 6.90 9.72 -10.52
N GLY A 107 6.12 10.79 -10.73
CA GLY A 107 6.66 12.16 -10.64
C GLY A 107 7.27 12.49 -9.27
N PHE A 108 6.69 12.02 -8.17
CA PHE A 108 7.30 12.19 -6.85
C PHE A 108 8.58 11.37 -6.69
N ALA A 109 8.64 10.14 -7.24
CA ALA A 109 9.88 9.35 -7.20
C ALA A 109 11.02 10.09 -7.94
N GLU A 110 10.75 10.64 -9.11
CA GLU A 110 11.70 11.46 -9.87
C GLU A 110 12.14 12.71 -9.09
N GLU A 111 11.19 13.43 -8.42
CA GLU A 111 11.50 14.57 -7.55
C GLU A 111 12.47 14.20 -6.43
N PHE A 112 12.41 12.95 -5.92
CA PHE A 112 13.31 12.42 -4.89
C PHE A 112 14.58 11.76 -5.46
N GLY A 113 14.79 11.79 -6.79
CA GLY A 113 15.95 11.20 -7.46
C GLY A 113 15.94 9.66 -7.45
N ARG A 114 14.76 9.05 -7.33
CA ARG A 114 14.56 7.60 -7.33
C ARG A 114 13.94 7.13 -8.64
N ASP A 115 14.42 5.98 -9.16
CA ASP A 115 13.78 5.36 -10.32
C ASP A 115 12.35 4.90 -9.95
N PRO A 116 11.31 5.40 -10.65
CA PRO A 116 9.94 4.97 -10.43
C PRO A 116 9.73 3.45 -10.58
N ASN A 117 10.54 2.76 -11.39
CA ASN A 117 10.46 1.32 -11.63
C ASN A 117 10.96 0.49 -10.43
N GLU A 118 11.62 1.10 -9.45
CA GLU A 118 12.00 0.44 -8.19
C GLU A 118 10.85 0.34 -7.19
N ILE A 119 9.69 0.94 -7.52
CA ILE A 119 8.53 0.96 -6.64
C ILE A 119 7.47 0.03 -7.21
N ASP A 120 7.25 -1.09 -6.55
CA ASP A 120 6.17 -2.01 -6.89
C ASP A 120 4.81 -1.34 -6.76
N LEU A 121 3.87 -1.78 -7.60
CA LEU A 121 2.49 -1.30 -7.56
C LEU A 121 1.57 -2.44 -7.12
N ALA A 122 0.93 -2.24 -5.98
CA ALA A 122 -0.16 -3.10 -5.53
C ALA A 122 -1.50 -2.39 -5.71
N TYR A 123 -2.59 -3.15 -5.69
CA TYR A 123 -3.93 -2.59 -5.69
C TYR A 123 -4.86 -3.47 -4.85
N SER A 124 -5.63 -2.86 -3.96
CA SER A 124 -6.67 -3.55 -3.19
C SER A 124 -8.05 -3.25 -3.76
N ALA A 125 -8.65 -4.26 -4.38
CA ALA A 125 -10.08 -4.26 -4.69
C ALA A 125 -10.86 -4.69 -3.44
N SER A 126 -11.27 -3.72 -2.63
CA SER A 126 -12.02 -3.95 -1.38
C SER A 126 -13.45 -4.46 -1.64
N TRP A 127 -13.85 -4.48 -2.90
CA TRP A 127 -15.09 -5.07 -3.39
C TRP A 127 -14.71 -5.99 -4.54
N PHE A 128 -15.14 -7.21 -4.48
CA PHE A 128 -14.96 -8.17 -5.56
C PHE A 128 -16.20 -9.04 -5.59
N GLU A 129 -16.88 -9.09 -6.72
CA GLU A 129 -18.02 -9.95 -6.91
C GLU A 129 -18.11 -10.36 -8.37
N THR A 130 -18.12 -11.67 -8.62
CA THR A 130 -18.27 -12.22 -9.95
C THR A 130 -19.20 -13.42 -9.96
N SER A 131 -20.03 -13.50 -10.99
CA SER A 131 -20.79 -14.69 -11.37
C SER A 131 -21.23 -14.57 -12.82
N PRO A 132 -21.62 -15.69 -13.49
CA PRO A 132 -22.04 -15.65 -14.91
C PRO A 132 -23.17 -14.66 -15.24
N ASN A 133 -24.01 -14.35 -14.25
CA ASN A 133 -25.16 -13.45 -14.41
C ASN A 133 -24.99 -12.12 -13.68
N GLN A 134 -23.81 -11.84 -13.11
CA GLN A 134 -23.54 -10.59 -12.42
C GLN A 134 -23.55 -9.45 -13.43
N LYS A 135 -24.33 -8.41 -13.15
CA LYS A 135 -24.31 -7.19 -13.94
C LYS A 135 -23.08 -6.35 -13.60
N ARG A 136 -22.47 -5.79 -14.62
CA ARG A 136 -21.39 -4.81 -14.45
C ARG A 136 -21.88 -3.61 -13.66
N GLU A 137 -21.26 -3.35 -12.51
CA GLU A 137 -21.53 -2.16 -11.69
C GLU A 137 -20.33 -1.22 -11.66
N LYS A 138 -19.14 -1.77 -11.46
CA LYS A 138 -17.86 -1.06 -11.39
C LYS A 138 -16.72 -2.05 -11.58
N TRP A 139 -15.49 -1.59 -11.53
CA TRP A 139 -14.32 -2.46 -11.55
C TRP A 139 -14.44 -3.58 -10.51
N PHE A 140 -14.11 -4.80 -10.91
CA PHE A 140 -14.17 -6.03 -10.11
C PHE A 140 -15.59 -6.47 -9.64
N ILE A 141 -16.65 -5.87 -10.22
CA ILE A 141 -18.03 -6.37 -10.07
C ILE A 141 -18.62 -6.57 -11.47
N GLY A 142 -18.83 -7.83 -11.86
CA GLY A 142 -19.35 -8.17 -13.18
C GLY A 142 -19.26 -9.67 -13.47
N SER A 143 -19.46 -10.02 -14.74
CA SER A 143 -19.23 -11.39 -15.21
C SER A 143 -17.75 -11.77 -15.12
N PRO A 144 -17.39 -13.07 -15.15
CA PRO A 144 -15.99 -13.50 -15.14
C PRO A 144 -15.14 -12.89 -16.26
N ASP A 145 -15.71 -12.72 -17.46
CA ASP A 145 -15.00 -12.10 -18.59
C ASP A 145 -14.70 -10.62 -18.32
N GLU A 146 -15.67 -9.88 -17.78
CA GLU A 146 -15.49 -8.47 -17.43
C GLU A 146 -14.45 -8.27 -16.32
N VAL A 147 -14.45 -9.15 -15.31
CA VAL A 147 -13.43 -9.11 -14.24
C VAL A 147 -12.05 -9.48 -14.77
N THR A 148 -11.95 -10.44 -15.70
CA THR A 148 -10.71 -10.79 -16.38
C THR A 148 -10.15 -9.61 -17.18
N GLU A 149 -11.03 -8.85 -17.84
CA GLU A 149 -10.64 -7.61 -18.52
C GLU A 149 -10.11 -6.57 -17.52
N ASP A 150 -10.76 -6.39 -16.36
CA ASP A 150 -10.30 -5.48 -15.31
C ASP A 150 -8.90 -5.85 -14.79
N ILE A 151 -8.65 -7.14 -14.57
CA ILE A 151 -7.34 -7.64 -14.15
C ILE A 151 -6.28 -7.35 -15.24
N THR A 152 -6.65 -7.53 -16.49
CA THR A 152 -5.78 -7.23 -17.64
C THR A 152 -5.44 -5.74 -17.68
N GLN A 153 -6.43 -4.86 -17.53
CA GLN A 153 -6.22 -3.41 -17.50
C GLN A 153 -5.30 -2.97 -16.35
N ILE A 154 -5.48 -3.54 -15.16
CA ILE A 154 -4.61 -3.25 -14.00
C ILE A 154 -3.17 -3.72 -14.27
N LYS A 155 -2.98 -4.90 -14.85
CA LYS A 155 -1.67 -5.41 -15.23
C LYS A 155 -0.98 -4.48 -16.24
N GLU A 156 -1.70 -3.98 -17.25
CA GLU A 156 -1.18 -3.03 -18.23
C GLU A 156 -0.74 -1.70 -17.60
N LEU A 157 -1.32 -1.31 -16.46
CA LEU A 157 -0.89 -0.16 -15.68
C LEU A 157 0.39 -0.40 -14.86
N GLY A 158 0.95 -1.63 -14.91
CA GLY A 158 2.14 -2.01 -14.17
C GLY A 158 1.88 -2.51 -12.75
N VAL A 159 0.61 -2.71 -12.37
CA VAL A 159 0.28 -3.32 -11.07
C VAL A 159 0.71 -4.78 -11.07
N ASN A 160 1.57 -5.17 -10.16
CA ASN A 160 2.15 -6.50 -10.01
C ASN A 160 1.59 -7.29 -8.81
N HIS A 161 0.84 -6.62 -7.92
CA HIS A 161 0.17 -7.27 -6.80
C HIS A 161 -1.30 -6.85 -6.74
N LEU A 162 -2.21 -7.81 -6.91
CA LEU A 162 -3.66 -7.56 -6.78
C LEU A 162 -4.20 -8.29 -5.55
N VAL A 163 -4.82 -7.54 -4.65
CA VAL A 163 -5.49 -8.08 -3.45
C VAL A 163 -6.99 -8.00 -3.65
N LEU A 164 -7.64 -9.15 -3.70
CA LEU A 164 -9.09 -9.27 -3.83
C LEU A 164 -9.71 -9.57 -2.47
N SER A 165 -10.72 -8.81 -2.07
CA SER A 165 -11.51 -9.06 -0.86
C SER A 165 -12.79 -9.78 -1.24
N PHE A 166 -12.89 -11.04 -0.84
CA PHE A 166 -14.07 -11.86 -1.09
C PHE A 166 -15.10 -11.62 0.02
N PRO A 167 -16.29 -11.11 -0.29
CA PRO A 167 -17.35 -10.96 0.69
C PRO A 167 -17.87 -12.35 1.10
N GLY A 168 -17.93 -12.62 2.39
CA GLY A 168 -18.44 -13.85 2.94
C GLY A 168 -18.38 -13.86 4.47
N THR A 169 -19.28 -14.59 5.10
CA THR A 169 -19.37 -14.72 6.56
C THR A 169 -18.76 -16.02 7.09
N SER A 170 -18.48 -16.98 6.20
CA SER A 170 -17.87 -18.25 6.54
C SER A 170 -16.75 -18.62 5.55
N THR A 171 -15.81 -19.45 6.01
CA THR A 171 -14.71 -19.94 5.17
C THR A 171 -15.21 -20.71 3.96
N SER A 172 -16.28 -21.53 4.11
CA SER A 172 -16.86 -22.29 2.99
C SER A 172 -17.45 -21.35 1.92
N GLU A 173 -18.17 -20.31 2.32
CA GLU A 173 -18.74 -19.31 1.40
C GLU A 173 -17.65 -18.56 0.64
N ILE A 174 -16.54 -18.22 1.33
CA ILE A 174 -15.39 -17.57 0.68
C ILE A 174 -14.73 -18.50 -0.32
N LEU A 175 -14.48 -19.76 0.04
CA LEU A 175 -13.86 -20.76 -0.84
C LEU A 175 -14.71 -21.05 -2.07
N ASP A 176 -16.02 -21.13 -1.91
CA ASP A 176 -16.94 -21.31 -3.03
C ASP A 176 -16.84 -20.15 -4.02
N LYS A 177 -16.75 -18.91 -3.53
CA LYS A 177 -16.54 -17.72 -4.37
C LYS A 177 -15.17 -17.64 -5.06
N MET A 178 -14.16 -18.26 -4.47
CA MET A 178 -12.80 -18.32 -5.06
C MET A 178 -12.69 -19.40 -6.15
N SER A 179 -13.66 -20.29 -6.29
CA SER A 179 -13.64 -21.41 -7.25
C SER A 179 -14.17 -21.04 -8.63
N TYR A 180 -14.62 -19.84 -8.85
CA TYR A 180 -15.04 -19.28 -10.12
C TYR A 180 -13.98 -18.36 -10.70
#